data_9495b105df0df336d3fb3a6598c2ec11
#
_entry.id   9495b105df0df336d3fb3a6598c2ec11
#
_cell.length_a   1.000
_cell.length_b   1.000
_cell.length_c   1.000
_cell.angle_alpha   90.00
_cell.angle_beta   90.00
_cell.angle_gamma   90.00
#
_symmetry.space_group_name_H-M   'P 1'
#
loop_
_entity.id
_entity.type
_entity.pdbx_description
1 polymer ?
#
loop_
_entity_poly.entity_id
_entity_poly.type
_entity_poly.pdbx_seq_one_letter_code
_entity_poly.pdbx_strand_id
1 'polypeptide(L)'
;MSGHSVFVVGFDGKPLTPTTNAKARKLLQSKQARPQWNKFGQFGIQMLVATRTETPQSALGVDFGTKFEGYVVVVGRENNQAVMWKLPDKKKIVHKLEERSQLRRAKRWRKCRMRECRFDNREKKGFIAPSQLVMVQSRLKALGEFFKCYPIKVVALEDVRFNHRDNKWGKNFSTIEIGKRVINDWIRERAYLQMYSGYETPDIRGEYGYKKSGQKSAELFNSHCSDALALAVDVTTKQRIPEGKLVVVDDTYRPVRRRLHDTQPSKGGVRQPYSQGNFKGVRKGTVCEHGQIVGGTKNNYWIRNTENKRIGRSHISWLSHKFKTKEVMVAIPPPNKFGGLLATRL
;
A
#
# COMPACT_ATOMS: atom_id res chain seq x y z
N MET A 1 -26.60 -6.37 -8.42
CA MET A 1 -25.65 -6.64 -9.55
C MET A 1 -24.34 -7.08 -8.96
N SER A 2 -23.86 -8.27 -9.32
CA SER A 2 -22.57 -8.82 -8.84
C SER A 2 -21.43 -8.14 -9.60
N GLY A 3 -20.85 -7.12 -9.04
CA GLY A 3 -19.70 -6.42 -9.63
C GLY A 3 -18.50 -7.36 -9.86
N HIS A 4 -17.62 -7.01 -10.77
CA HIS A 4 -16.37 -7.73 -11.03
C HIS A 4 -15.39 -7.49 -9.89
N SER A 5 -15.45 -8.33 -8.85
CA SER A 5 -14.69 -8.16 -7.61
C SER A 5 -13.42 -9.02 -7.53
N VAL A 6 -13.22 -9.94 -8.48
CA VAL A 6 -12.07 -10.86 -8.52
C VAL A 6 -11.05 -10.36 -9.52
N PHE A 7 -9.87 -9.96 -9.08
CA PHE A 7 -8.79 -9.62 -10.00
C PHE A 7 -8.25 -10.87 -10.70
N VAL A 8 -7.79 -10.71 -11.92
CA VAL A 8 -7.28 -11.79 -12.76
C VAL A 8 -5.87 -11.46 -13.20
N VAL A 9 -4.98 -12.40 -13.02
CA VAL A 9 -3.61 -12.36 -13.55
C VAL A 9 -3.47 -13.40 -14.64
N GLY A 10 -2.92 -13.01 -15.76
CA GLY A 10 -2.69 -13.91 -16.90
C GLY A 10 -1.64 -14.97 -16.63
N PHE A 11 -1.53 -15.92 -17.54
CA PHE A 11 -0.48 -16.94 -17.51
C PHE A 11 0.92 -16.33 -17.53
N ASP A 12 1.08 -15.22 -18.25
CA ASP A 12 2.31 -14.44 -18.38
C ASP A 12 2.59 -13.53 -17.16
N GLY A 13 1.73 -13.55 -16.14
CA GLY A 13 1.84 -12.72 -14.95
C GLY A 13 1.34 -11.29 -15.11
N LYS A 14 0.81 -10.91 -16.28
CA LYS A 14 0.21 -9.58 -16.50
C LYS A 14 -1.22 -9.52 -15.97
N PRO A 15 -1.65 -8.38 -15.42
CA PRO A 15 -3.02 -8.21 -14.96
C PRO A 15 -4.00 -8.15 -16.16
N LEU A 16 -5.13 -8.78 -15.98
CA LEU A 16 -6.22 -8.83 -16.95
C LEU A 16 -7.48 -8.16 -16.40
N THR A 17 -8.51 -8.08 -17.24
CA THR A 17 -9.82 -7.58 -16.83
C THR A 17 -10.35 -8.39 -15.64
N PRO A 18 -10.76 -7.76 -14.54
CA PRO A 18 -11.38 -8.42 -13.41
C PRO A 18 -12.63 -9.22 -13.81
N THR A 19 -12.98 -10.21 -13.01
CA THR A 19 -14.09 -11.11 -13.34
C THR A 19 -15.07 -11.26 -12.17
N THR A 20 -16.23 -11.84 -12.44
CA THR A 20 -17.23 -12.13 -11.42
C THR A 20 -16.83 -13.35 -10.57
N ASN A 21 -17.35 -13.42 -9.34
CA ASN A 21 -17.13 -14.55 -8.46
C ASN A 21 -17.60 -15.89 -9.08
N ALA A 22 -18.70 -15.87 -9.85
CA ALA A 22 -19.23 -17.06 -10.51
C ALA A 22 -18.27 -17.58 -11.59
N LYS A 23 -17.73 -16.68 -12.43
CA LYS A 23 -16.77 -17.05 -13.47
C LYS A 23 -15.45 -17.53 -12.87
N ALA A 24 -14.95 -16.85 -11.83
CA ALA A 24 -13.75 -17.28 -11.11
C ALA A 24 -13.90 -18.69 -10.54
N ARG A 25 -15.06 -19.00 -9.91
CA ARG A 25 -15.35 -20.35 -9.40
C ARG A 25 -15.30 -21.41 -10.51
N LYS A 26 -15.93 -21.16 -11.66
CA LYS A 26 -15.89 -22.07 -12.82
C LYS A 26 -14.46 -22.32 -13.30
N LEU A 27 -13.63 -21.27 -13.41
CA LEU A 27 -12.24 -21.38 -13.86
C LEU A 27 -11.38 -22.18 -12.87
N LEU A 28 -11.63 -22.05 -11.56
CA LEU A 28 -10.95 -22.85 -10.53
C LEU A 28 -11.38 -24.32 -10.58
N GLN A 29 -12.69 -24.60 -10.74
CA GLN A 29 -13.23 -25.96 -10.85
C GLN A 29 -12.70 -26.68 -12.08
N SER A 30 -12.60 -25.97 -13.22
CA SER A 30 -12.03 -26.51 -14.46
C SER A 30 -10.50 -26.59 -14.46
N LYS A 31 -9.83 -26.24 -13.35
CA LYS A 31 -8.36 -26.22 -13.21
C LYS A 31 -7.65 -25.31 -14.24
N GLN A 32 -8.36 -24.37 -14.85
CA GLN A 32 -7.79 -23.38 -15.77
C GLN A 32 -7.16 -22.19 -15.04
N ALA A 33 -7.43 -22.05 -13.76
CA ALA A 33 -6.86 -21.01 -12.91
C ALA A 33 -6.48 -21.57 -11.53
N ARG A 34 -5.62 -20.85 -10.84
CA ARG A 34 -5.29 -21.10 -9.42
C ARG A 34 -5.66 -19.90 -8.55
N PRO A 35 -5.99 -20.10 -7.26
CA PRO A 35 -6.29 -18.99 -6.36
C PRO A 35 -5.05 -18.16 -6.09
N GLN A 36 -5.24 -16.85 -5.97
CA GLN A 36 -4.21 -15.88 -5.63
C GLN A 36 -4.80 -14.79 -4.74
N TRP A 37 -3.99 -14.24 -3.84
CA TRP A 37 -4.37 -13.10 -3.00
C TRP A 37 -3.37 -11.97 -3.20
N ASN A 38 -3.88 -10.75 -3.25
CA ASN A 38 -3.03 -9.57 -3.23
C ASN A 38 -2.64 -9.21 -1.79
N LYS A 39 -1.79 -8.20 -1.64
CA LYS A 39 -1.34 -7.75 -0.31
C LYS A 39 -2.42 -6.99 0.46
N PHE A 40 -3.51 -6.62 -0.18
CA PHE A 40 -4.68 -6.02 0.46
C PHE A 40 -5.66 -7.07 1.00
N GLY A 41 -5.33 -8.36 0.89
CA GLY A 41 -6.20 -9.46 1.30
C GLY A 41 -7.34 -9.76 0.33
N GLN A 42 -7.36 -9.11 -0.84
CA GLN A 42 -8.36 -9.35 -1.86
C GLN A 42 -8.06 -10.64 -2.59
N PHE A 43 -9.12 -11.42 -2.82
CA PHE A 43 -9.08 -12.65 -3.60
C PHE A 43 -9.00 -12.35 -5.10
N GLY A 44 -8.20 -13.10 -5.78
CA GLY A 44 -8.05 -13.12 -7.23
C GLY A 44 -7.71 -14.50 -7.76
N ILE A 45 -7.52 -14.60 -9.05
CA ILE A 45 -7.09 -15.82 -9.72
C ILE A 45 -5.94 -15.57 -10.67
N GLN A 46 -5.06 -16.55 -10.79
CA GLN A 46 -4.05 -16.56 -11.85
C GLN A 46 -4.40 -17.62 -12.87
N MET A 47 -4.44 -17.24 -14.14
CA MET A 47 -4.70 -18.16 -15.24
C MET A 47 -3.53 -19.13 -15.44
N LEU A 48 -3.83 -20.38 -15.71
CA LEU A 48 -2.87 -21.43 -16.06
C LEU A 48 -2.81 -21.69 -17.56
N VAL A 49 -3.75 -21.12 -18.30
CA VAL A 49 -3.88 -21.21 -19.75
C VAL A 49 -3.83 -19.84 -20.39
N ALA A 50 -3.37 -19.76 -21.61
CA ALA A 50 -3.34 -18.51 -22.38
C ALA A 50 -4.77 -17.99 -22.59
N THR A 51 -4.96 -16.69 -22.41
CA THR A 51 -6.26 -16.02 -22.55
C THR A 51 -6.09 -14.70 -23.30
N ARG A 52 -7.22 -14.10 -23.70
CA ARG A 52 -7.20 -12.77 -24.33
C ARG A 52 -6.57 -11.75 -23.40
N THR A 53 -5.68 -10.93 -23.94
CA THR A 53 -4.94 -9.89 -23.21
C THR A 53 -5.53 -8.49 -23.35
N GLU A 54 -6.50 -8.32 -24.26
CA GLU A 54 -7.19 -7.05 -24.44
C GLU A 54 -7.98 -6.68 -23.19
N THR A 55 -7.80 -5.45 -22.74
CA THR A 55 -8.44 -4.91 -21.55
C THR A 55 -9.16 -3.61 -21.87
N PRO A 56 -10.33 -3.35 -21.27
CA PRO A 56 -11.05 -2.10 -21.46
C PRO A 56 -10.25 -0.91 -20.92
N GLN A 57 -10.74 0.29 -21.15
CA GLN A 57 -10.20 1.51 -20.51
C GLN A 57 -10.23 1.34 -18.99
N SER A 58 -9.14 1.67 -18.37
CA SER A 58 -8.96 1.46 -16.93
C SER A 58 -8.10 2.56 -16.31
N ALA A 59 -8.49 2.98 -15.13
CA ALA A 59 -7.75 4.01 -14.41
C ALA A 59 -7.59 3.68 -12.92
N LEU A 60 -6.53 4.22 -12.36
CA LEU A 60 -6.31 4.33 -10.93
C LEU A 60 -6.42 5.81 -10.54
N GLY A 61 -7.48 6.17 -9.83
CA GLY A 61 -7.61 7.48 -9.19
C GLY A 61 -6.86 7.48 -7.87
N VAL A 62 -6.16 8.58 -7.59
CA VAL A 62 -5.31 8.73 -6.41
C VAL A 62 -5.51 10.09 -5.77
N ASP A 63 -5.85 10.09 -4.49
CA ASP A 63 -5.88 11.28 -3.62
C ASP A 63 -4.79 11.12 -2.55
N PHE A 64 -3.67 11.85 -2.69
CA PHE A 64 -2.57 11.81 -1.75
C PHE A 64 -2.81 12.71 -0.54
N GLY A 65 -2.89 12.10 0.62
CA GLY A 65 -2.99 12.80 1.89
C GLY A 65 -1.70 12.80 2.73
N THR A 66 -1.75 13.42 3.89
CA THR A 66 -0.64 13.45 4.85
C THR A 66 -0.62 12.24 5.80
N LYS A 67 -1.78 11.69 6.12
CA LYS A 67 -1.97 10.53 7.02
C LYS A 67 -2.72 9.39 6.35
N PHE A 68 -3.70 9.74 5.55
CA PHE A 68 -4.58 8.83 4.84
C PHE A 68 -4.59 9.20 3.36
N GLU A 69 -4.68 8.21 2.53
CA GLU A 69 -4.72 8.36 1.08
C GLU A 69 -5.82 7.49 0.51
N GLY A 70 -6.47 7.97 -0.54
CA GLY A 70 -7.49 7.25 -1.28
C GLY A 70 -6.97 6.71 -2.60
N TYR A 71 -7.26 5.47 -2.88
CA TYR A 71 -6.96 4.82 -4.15
C TYR A 71 -8.20 4.11 -4.65
N VAL A 72 -8.59 4.35 -5.90
CA VAL A 72 -9.74 3.70 -6.51
C VAL A 72 -9.38 3.21 -7.90
N VAL A 73 -9.63 1.93 -8.15
CA VAL A 73 -9.44 1.31 -9.47
C VAL A 73 -10.77 1.17 -10.18
N VAL A 74 -10.86 1.75 -11.37
CA VAL A 74 -11.98 1.62 -12.28
C VAL A 74 -11.53 0.89 -13.53
N VAL A 75 -12.20 -0.20 -13.88
CA VAL A 75 -11.98 -0.93 -15.12
C VAL A 75 -13.30 -1.00 -15.88
N GLY A 76 -13.33 -0.43 -17.07
CA GLY A 76 -14.55 -0.27 -17.84
C GLY A 76 -15.54 0.64 -17.12
N ARG A 77 -16.68 0.10 -16.68
CA ARG A 77 -17.76 0.83 -15.98
C ARG A 77 -17.93 0.38 -14.52
N GLU A 78 -16.92 -0.23 -13.94
CA GLU A 78 -17.02 -0.80 -12.60
C GLU A 78 -15.94 -0.28 -11.67
N ASN A 79 -16.33 0.02 -10.42
CA ASN A 79 -15.38 0.22 -9.35
C ASN A 79 -14.94 -1.14 -8.83
N ASN A 80 -13.73 -1.54 -9.18
CA ASN A 80 -13.22 -2.86 -8.86
C ASN A 80 -12.58 -2.91 -7.48
N GLN A 81 -11.98 -1.82 -7.03
CA GLN A 81 -11.41 -1.74 -5.70
C GLN A 81 -11.21 -0.30 -5.23
N ALA A 82 -11.61 -0.03 -4.00
CA ALA A 82 -11.30 1.19 -3.29
C ALA A 82 -10.49 0.89 -2.03
N VAL A 83 -9.40 1.60 -1.84
CA VAL A 83 -8.49 1.42 -0.72
C VAL A 83 -8.26 2.75 -0.01
N MET A 84 -8.49 2.76 1.29
CA MET A 84 -8.00 3.79 2.19
C MET A 84 -6.65 3.33 2.74
N TRP A 85 -5.60 4.01 2.36
CA TRP A 85 -4.24 3.70 2.79
C TRP A 85 -3.84 4.58 3.96
N LYS A 86 -3.55 3.96 5.10
CA LYS A 86 -3.00 4.64 6.26
C LYS A 86 -1.48 4.66 6.17
N LEU A 87 -0.94 5.85 5.96
CA LEU A 87 0.50 6.05 5.92
C LEU A 87 1.15 5.75 7.28
N PRO A 88 2.41 5.32 7.29
CA PRO A 88 3.17 5.17 8.52
C PRO A 88 3.23 6.49 9.31
N ASP A 89 3.08 6.43 10.62
CA ASP A 89 3.12 7.59 11.50
C ASP A 89 4.50 8.28 11.44
N LYS A 90 4.54 9.44 10.81
CA LYS A 90 5.76 10.22 10.58
C LYS A 90 6.46 10.63 11.89
N LYS A 91 5.70 10.96 12.94
CA LYS A 91 6.26 11.34 14.25
C LYS A 91 7.00 10.15 14.87
N LYS A 92 6.41 8.96 14.82
CA LYS A 92 7.07 7.73 15.29
C LYS A 92 8.32 7.39 14.46
N ILE A 93 8.31 7.65 13.15
CA ILE A 93 9.50 7.45 12.31
C ILE A 93 10.62 8.38 12.70
N VAL A 94 10.33 9.68 12.85
CA VAL A 94 11.32 10.70 13.26
C VAL A 94 11.93 10.32 14.60
N HIS A 95 11.11 10.03 15.61
CA HIS A 95 11.58 9.61 16.92
C HIS A 95 12.51 8.38 16.86
N LYS A 96 12.12 7.33 16.12
CA LYS A 96 12.99 6.15 15.92
C LYS A 96 14.30 6.47 15.18
N LEU A 97 14.32 7.46 14.30
CA LEU A 97 15.53 7.89 13.63
C LEU A 97 16.46 8.67 14.57
N GLU A 98 15.89 9.48 15.47
CA GLU A 98 16.62 10.20 16.53
C GLU A 98 17.24 9.23 17.52
N GLU A 99 16.47 8.28 18.07
CA GLU A 99 17.00 7.20 18.93
C GLU A 99 18.16 6.46 18.26
N ARG A 100 18.03 6.10 16.97
CA ARG A 100 19.12 5.47 16.23
C ARG A 100 20.35 6.37 16.09
N SER A 101 20.14 7.66 15.96
CA SER A 101 21.24 8.64 15.89
C SER A 101 21.97 8.71 17.22
N GLN A 102 21.24 8.80 18.33
CA GLN A 102 21.79 8.81 19.69
C GLN A 102 22.55 7.53 20.00
N LEU A 103 21.97 6.36 19.71
CA LEU A 103 22.64 5.07 19.90
C LEU A 103 23.94 4.95 19.08
N ARG A 104 23.96 5.52 17.87
CA ARG A 104 25.19 5.55 17.04
C ARG A 104 26.26 6.48 17.64
N ARG A 105 25.84 7.63 18.16
CA ARG A 105 26.76 8.56 18.85
C ARG A 105 27.36 7.90 20.10
N ALA A 106 26.53 7.32 20.97
CA ALA A 106 26.99 6.61 22.17
C ALA A 106 27.97 5.48 21.86
N LYS A 107 27.74 4.72 20.79
CA LYS A 107 28.66 3.67 20.34
C LYS A 107 29.99 4.21 19.82
N ARG A 108 30.02 5.35 19.17
CA ARG A 108 31.25 6.00 18.74
C ARG A 108 32.09 6.45 19.92
N TRP A 109 31.47 7.02 20.94
CA TRP A 109 32.14 7.43 22.18
C TRP A 109 32.82 6.28 22.92
N ARG A 110 32.19 5.10 22.88
CA ARG A 110 32.76 3.89 23.53
C ARG A 110 33.83 3.18 22.71
N LYS A 111 34.41 3.84 21.73
CA LYS A 111 35.41 3.27 20.80
C LYS A 111 34.98 1.95 20.10
N CYS A 112 33.70 1.59 20.18
CA CYS A 112 33.14 0.46 19.48
C CYS A 112 32.87 0.86 18.04
N ARG A 113 33.76 0.54 17.11
CA ARG A 113 33.63 0.77 15.67
C ARG A 113 33.58 2.27 15.30
N MET A 114 34.70 2.94 15.42
CA MET A 114 34.88 4.22 14.72
C MET A 114 34.82 3.95 13.21
N ARG A 115 33.72 4.39 12.59
CA ARG A 115 33.68 4.60 11.15
C ARG A 115 34.14 6.01 10.89
N GLU A 116 34.99 6.17 9.89
CA GLU A 116 35.34 7.50 9.39
C GLU A 116 34.12 8.34 9.10
N CYS A 117 34.21 9.62 9.38
CA CYS A 117 33.13 10.55 9.06
C CYS A 117 32.96 10.61 7.55
N ARG A 118 31.79 10.23 7.08
CA ARG A 118 31.46 10.23 5.64
C ARG A 118 30.67 11.49 5.32
N PHE A 119 31.27 12.65 5.43
CA PHE A 119 30.60 13.91 5.10
C PHE A 119 30.42 14.08 3.59
N ASP A 120 31.34 13.57 2.79
CA ASP A 120 31.40 13.73 1.34
C ASP A 120 30.48 12.80 0.56
N ASN A 121 29.96 11.74 1.21
CA ASN A 121 29.07 10.76 0.60
C ASN A 121 27.58 11.16 0.64
N ARG A 122 27.26 12.42 0.92
CA ARG A 122 25.89 12.91 0.88
C ARG A 122 25.65 13.52 -0.50
N GLU A 123 24.80 12.90 -1.28
CA GLU A 123 24.29 13.50 -2.52
C GLU A 123 23.60 14.82 -2.18
N LYS A 124 24.12 15.90 -2.70
CA LYS A 124 23.58 17.26 -2.50
C LYS A 124 22.34 17.52 -3.36
N LYS A 125 22.21 16.84 -4.51
CA LYS A 125 21.05 16.95 -5.40
C LYS A 125 20.08 15.79 -5.17
N GLY A 126 18.78 16.08 -5.10
CA GLY A 126 17.74 15.07 -5.00
C GLY A 126 17.66 14.36 -3.64
N PHE A 127 18.31 14.87 -2.60
CA PHE A 127 18.27 14.26 -1.27
C PHE A 127 16.86 14.32 -0.68
N ILE A 128 16.29 13.16 -0.43
CA ILE A 128 15.03 13.02 0.32
C ILE A 128 15.36 12.57 1.74
N ALA A 129 14.86 13.32 2.74
CA ALA A 129 15.06 12.96 4.13
C ALA A 129 14.55 11.53 4.42
N PRO A 130 15.24 10.73 5.25
CA PRO A 130 14.88 9.33 5.47
C PRO A 130 13.44 9.10 5.92
N SER A 131 12.87 10.01 6.72
CA SER A 131 11.46 9.95 7.14
C SER A 131 10.52 10.15 5.94
N GLN A 132 10.87 11.05 5.04
CA GLN A 132 10.06 11.32 3.85
C GLN A 132 10.23 10.22 2.80
N LEU A 133 11.44 9.65 2.68
CA LEU A 133 11.66 8.49 1.80
C LEU A 133 10.78 7.30 2.20
N VAL A 134 10.51 7.11 3.49
CA VAL A 134 9.57 6.08 3.96
C VAL A 134 8.16 6.32 3.41
N MET A 135 7.70 7.59 3.38
CA MET A 135 6.37 7.92 2.81
C MET A 135 6.33 7.65 1.31
N VAL A 136 7.36 8.07 0.56
CA VAL A 136 7.48 7.76 -0.87
C VAL A 136 7.46 6.25 -1.12
N GLN A 137 8.23 5.49 -0.34
CA GLN A 137 8.27 4.03 -0.45
C GLN A 137 6.93 3.37 -0.10
N SER A 138 6.18 3.93 0.86
CA SER A 138 4.84 3.47 1.21
C SER A 138 3.89 3.63 0.02
N ARG A 139 3.89 4.79 -0.62
CA ARG A 139 3.09 5.08 -1.83
C ARG A 139 3.46 4.17 -2.99
N LEU A 140 4.75 4.01 -3.27
CA LEU A 140 5.22 3.10 -4.32
C LEU A 140 4.85 1.64 -4.06
N LYS A 141 4.75 1.21 -2.79
CA LYS A 141 4.24 -0.12 -2.45
C LYS A 141 2.76 -0.27 -2.76
N ALA A 142 1.95 0.75 -2.42
CA ALA A 142 0.52 0.74 -2.73
C ALA A 142 0.31 0.70 -4.25
N LEU A 143 0.90 1.64 -4.98
CA LEU A 143 0.84 1.69 -6.44
C LEU A 143 1.28 0.38 -7.08
N GLY A 144 2.45 -0.15 -6.66
CA GLY A 144 2.99 -1.41 -7.20
C GLY A 144 2.07 -2.61 -6.98
N GLU A 145 1.23 -2.61 -5.93
CA GLU A 145 0.26 -3.69 -5.72
C GLU A 145 -0.95 -3.55 -6.64
N PHE A 146 -1.42 -2.32 -6.90
CA PHE A 146 -2.49 -2.08 -7.88
C PHE A 146 -2.08 -2.49 -9.29
N PHE A 147 -0.86 -2.10 -9.73
CA PHE A 147 -0.33 -2.48 -11.04
C PHE A 147 -0.10 -3.98 -11.24
N LYS A 148 0.03 -4.74 -10.16
CA LYS A 148 0.10 -6.22 -10.22
C LYS A 148 -1.25 -6.88 -10.41
N CYS A 149 -2.31 -6.24 -9.93
CA CYS A 149 -3.63 -6.84 -9.86
C CYS A 149 -4.57 -6.35 -10.97
N TYR A 150 -4.33 -5.14 -11.48
CA TYR A 150 -5.24 -4.47 -12.41
C TYR A 150 -4.50 -3.92 -13.63
N PRO A 151 -5.11 -4.00 -14.82
CA PRO A 151 -4.51 -3.55 -16.08
C PRO A 151 -4.62 -2.02 -16.22
N ILE A 152 -3.96 -1.27 -15.34
CA ILE A 152 -4.05 0.19 -15.26
C ILE A 152 -3.39 0.85 -16.47
N LYS A 153 -4.17 1.60 -17.24
CA LYS A 153 -3.70 2.38 -18.41
C LYS A 153 -3.46 3.84 -18.07
N VAL A 154 -4.25 4.39 -17.15
CA VAL A 154 -4.18 5.79 -16.74
C VAL A 154 -4.12 5.85 -15.20
N VAL A 155 -3.28 6.73 -14.68
CA VAL A 155 -3.31 7.13 -13.27
C VAL A 155 -3.78 8.58 -13.22
N ALA A 156 -4.94 8.81 -12.60
CA ALA A 156 -5.51 10.13 -12.37
C ALA A 156 -5.13 10.62 -10.98
N LEU A 157 -4.38 11.71 -10.89
CA LEU A 157 -3.78 12.20 -9.66
C LEU A 157 -4.11 13.67 -9.44
N GLU A 158 -4.52 14.02 -8.22
CA GLU A 158 -4.62 15.42 -7.80
C GLU A 158 -3.22 16.03 -7.60
N ASP A 159 -2.91 17.08 -8.38
CA ASP A 159 -1.66 17.82 -8.33
C ASP A 159 -1.78 19.07 -7.47
N VAL A 160 -1.88 18.89 -6.17
CA VAL A 160 -1.87 20.04 -5.25
C VAL A 160 -0.47 20.65 -5.25
N ARG A 161 -0.38 21.93 -5.68
CA ARG A 161 0.86 22.70 -5.68
C ARG A 161 0.85 23.69 -4.53
N PHE A 162 1.96 23.76 -3.82
CA PHE A 162 2.17 24.74 -2.76
C PHE A 162 3.30 25.69 -3.16
N ASN A 163 3.03 26.99 -3.11
CA ASN A 163 4.05 27.99 -3.38
C ASN A 163 4.91 28.24 -2.14
N HIS A 164 5.85 27.33 -1.88
CA HIS A 164 6.71 27.40 -0.70
C HIS A 164 7.71 28.56 -0.72
N ARG A 165 8.05 29.06 -1.90
CA ARG A 165 9.01 30.18 -2.04
C ARG A 165 8.42 31.49 -1.54
N ASP A 166 7.19 31.79 -1.94
CA ASP A 166 6.53 33.04 -1.53
C ASP A 166 6.12 33.04 -0.06
N ASN A 167 5.85 31.87 0.50
CA ASN A 167 5.45 31.72 1.89
C ASN A 167 6.64 31.50 2.87
N LYS A 168 7.89 31.73 2.43
CA LYS A 168 9.12 31.60 3.22
C LYS A 168 9.14 30.36 4.13
N TRP A 169 8.72 29.21 3.61
CA TRP A 169 8.68 27.95 4.37
C TRP A 169 7.81 28.01 5.64
N GLY A 170 6.79 28.85 5.64
CA GLY A 170 5.90 29.10 6.77
C GLY A 170 5.03 27.88 7.14
N LYS A 171 4.00 28.16 7.98
CA LYS A 171 3.10 27.14 8.55
C LYS A 171 2.36 26.27 7.52
N ASN A 172 2.31 26.68 6.27
CA ASN A 172 1.59 25.99 5.18
C ASN A 172 2.46 25.00 4.39
N PHE A 173 3.63 24.62 4.89
CA PHE A 173 4.46 23.63 4.21
C PHE A 173 3.78 22.26 4.18
N SER A 174 3.55 21.73 2.98
CA SER A 174 3.07 20.36 2.79
C SER A 174 4.18 19.40 2.45
N THR A 175 4.25 18.32 3.19
CA THR A 175 5.22 17.24 2.93
C THR A 175 4.83 16.34 1.76
N ILE A 176 3.65 16.53 1.17
CA ILE A 176 3.17 15.76 0.00
C ILE A 176 4.06 16.07 -1.22
N GLU A 177 4.49 17.31 -1.37
CA GLU A 177 5.37 17.74 -2.45
C GLU A 177 6.73 17.02 -2.47
N ILE A 178 7.23 16.64 -1.27
CA ILE A 178 8.55 16.02 -1.16
C ILE A 178 8.51 14.59 -1.71
N GLY A 179 9.28 14.37 -2.76
CA GLY A 179 9.36 13.07 -3.43
C GLY A 179 8.29 12.81 -4.48
N LYS A 180 7.41 13.77 -4.76
CA LYS A 180 6.38 13.71 -5.79
C LYS A 180 6.97 13.36 -7.16
N ARG A 181 8.10 13.97 -7.52
CA ARG A 181 8.80 13.65 -8.77
C ARG A 181 9.12 12.16 -8.90
N VAL A 182 9.66 11.54 -7.85
CA VAL A 182 10.00 10.11 -7.86
C VAL A 182 8.76 9.24 -8.11
N ILE A 183 7.62 9.62 -7.52
CA ILE A 183 6.36 8.89 -7.71
C ILE A 183 5.83 9.09 -9.12
N ASN A 184 5.82 10.33 -9.60
CA ASN A 184 5.33 10.67 -10.94
C ASN A 184 6.18 10.01 -12.04
N ASP A 185 7.51 10.01 -11.90
CA ASP A 185 8.41 9.36 -12.85
C ASP A 185 8.16 7.84 -12.85
N TRP A 186 8.00 7.23 -11.66
CA TRP A 186 7.66 5.81 -11.53
C TRP A 186 6.32 5.45 -12.20
N ILE A 187 5.31 6.33 -12.11
CA ILE A 187 4.01 6.13 -12.77
C ILE A 187 4.15 6.24 -14.27
N ARG A 188 4.84 7.29 -14.78
CA ARG A 188 5.02 7.54 -16.23
C ARG A 188 5.72 6.39 -16.97
N GLU A 189 6.59 5.66 -16.27
CA GLU A 189 7.21 4.46 -16.83
C GLU A 189 6.21 3.30 -17.07
N ARG A 190 4.99 3.37 -16.48
CA ARG A 190 4.05 2.23 -16.44
C ARG A 190 2.68 2.53 -16.99
N ALA A 191 2.23 3.77 -16.92
CA ALA A 191 0.91 4.21 -17.36
C ALA A 191 0.93 5.69 -17.74
N TYR A 192 -0.09 6.13 -18.43
CA TYR A 192 -0.31 7.57 -18.65
C TYR A 192 -0.67 8.24 -17.32
N LEU A 193 0.00 9.35 -17.01
CA LEU A 193 -0.26 10.15 -15.81
C LEU A 193 -1.08 11.38 -16.19
N GLN A 194 -2.36 11.38 -15.81
CA GLN A 194 -3.24 12.53 -15.87
C GLN A 194 -3.21 13.28 -14.54
N MET A 195 -2.91 14.56 -14.59
CA MET A 195 -2.82 15.40 -13.39
C MET A 195 -3.97 16.41 -13.40
N TYR A 196 -4.62 16.57 -12.25
CA TYR A 196 -5.70 17.53 -12.03
C TYR A 196 -5.30 18.52 -10.96
N SER A 197 -5.67 19.75 -11.11
CA SER A 197 -5.47 20.76 -10.07
C SER A 197 -6.42 20.52 -8.88
N GLY A 198 -6.05 21.07 -7.72
CA GLY A 198 -6.91 21.00 -6.54
C GLY A 198 -8.25 21.75 -6.68
N TYR A 199 -8.42 22.58 -7.71
CA TYR A 199 -9.68 23.26 -8.03
C TYR A 199 -10.57 22.41 -8.94
N GLU A 200 -10.00 21.66 -9.87
CA GLU A 200 -10.77 20.78 -10.77
C GLU A 200 -11.38 19.58 -10.05
N THR A 201 -10.71 19.05 -9.05
CA THR A 201 -11.17 17.83 -8.34
C THR A 201 -12.56 18.00 -7.69
N PRO A 202 -12.86 19.11 -6.97
CA PRO A 202 -14.21 19.34 -6.43
C PRO A 202 -15.29 19.47 -7.51
N ASP A 203 -14.98 20.12 -8.64
CA ASP A 203 -15.90 20.31 -9.75
C ASP A 203 -16.25 18.98 -10.41
N ILE A 204 -15.25 18.19 -10.75
CA ILE A 204 -15.42 16.83 -11.30
C ILE A 204 -16.22 15.95 -10.31
N ARG A 205 -15.91 16.02 -9.02
CA ARG A 205 -16.65 15.29 -8.01
C ARG A 205 -18.11 15.72 -7.96
N GLY A 206 -18.38 17.03 -8.07
CA GLY A 206 -19.74 17.61 -8.12
C GLY A 206 -20.50 17.14 -9.35
N GLU A 207 -19.88 17.13 -10.52
CA GLU A 207 -20.46 16.69 -11.79
C GLU A 207 -20.97 15.24 -11.69
N TYR A 208 -20.20 14.35 -11.10
CA TYR A 208 -20.62 12.95 -10.92
C TYR A 208 -21.43 12.72 -9.64
N GLY A 209 -21.74 13.76 -8.85
CA GLY A 209 -22.59 13.68 -7.66
C GLY A 209 -22.00 12.84 -6.51
N TYR A 210 -20.67 12.76 -6.39
CA TYR A 210 -20.02 12.12 -5.27
C TYR A 210 -19.91 13.08 -4.08
N LYS A 211 -20.30 12.61 -2.89
CA LYS A 211 -20.22 13.39 -1.65
C LYS A 211 -18.89 13.18 -0.96
N LYS A 212 -18.29 14.23 -0.43
CA LYS A 212 -17.08 14.16 0.42
C LYS A 212 -17.44 14.48 1.86
N SER A 213 -17.01 13.65 2.80
CA SER A 213 -17.16 13.89 4.23
C SER A 213 -15.98 14.70 4.77
N GLY A 214 -16.27 15.65 5.66
CA GLY A 214 -15.25 16.40 6.40
C GLY A 214 -14.55 15.59 7.51
N GLN A 215 -15.05 14.39 7.85
CA GLN A 215 -14.50 13.55 8.91
C GLN A 215 -13.24 12.80 8.45
N LYS A 216 -12.11 13.49 8.39
CA LYS A 216 -10.83 12.95 7.89
C LYS A 216 -10.26 11.79 8.69
N SER A 217 -10.69 11.56 9.92
CA SER A 217 -10.25 10.42 10.76
C SER A 217 -11.12 9.18 10.60
N ALA A 218 -12.29 9.31 10.00
CA ALA A 218 -13.24 8.21 9.83
C ALA A 218 -12.78 7.27 8.69
N GLU A 219 -12.98 5.96 8.90
CA GLU A 219 -12.71 4.92 7.91
C GLU A 219 -13.92 4.80 6.96
N LEU A 220 -14.23 5.88 6.24
CA LEU A 220 -15.36 5.96 5.33
C LEU A 220 -14.90 6.19 3.89
N PHE A 221 -15.63 5.61 2.95
CA PHE A 221 -15.38 5.83 1.52
C PHE A 221 -15.42 7.33 1.18
N ASN A 222 -16.44 8.02 1.64
CA ASN A 222 -16.67 9.45 1.35
C ASN A 222 -15.62 10.37 1.98
N SER A 223 -14.82 9.87 2.93
CA SER A 223 -13.75 10.66 3.55
C SER A 223 -12.46 10.63 2.75
N HIS A 224 -12.20 9.54 2.01
CA HIS A 224 -10.88 9.32 1.42
C HIS A 224 -10.89 8.88 -0.04
N CYS A 225 -11.96 8.25 -0.53
CA CYS A 225 -11.99 7.66 -1.86
C CYS A 225 -12.90 8.38 -2.86
N SER A 226 -13.70 9.36 -2.44
CA SER A 226 -14.62 10.07 -3.35
C SER A 226 -13.89 10.85 -4.43
N ASP A 227 -12.81 11.56 -4.08
CA ASP A 227 -12.02 12.30 -5.05
C ASP A 227 -11.28 11.34 -5.98
N ALA A 228 -10.65 10.31 -5.44
CA ALA A 228 -9.99 9.28 -6.23
C ALA A 228 -10.97 8.59 -7.21
N LEU A 229 -12.21 8.31 -6.77
CA LEU A 229 -13.24 7.76 -7.65
C LEU A 229 -13.63 8.73 -8.75
N ALA A 230 -13.88 10.00 -8.42
CA ALA A 230 -14.26 11.03 -9.39
C ALA A 230 -13.21 11.17 -10.49
N LEU A 231 -11.93 11.29 -10.12
CA LEU A 231 -10.82 11.37 -11.06
C LEU A 231 -10.67 10.11 -11.94
N ALA A 232 -10.87 8.91 -11.36
CA ALA A 232 -10.81 7.68 -12.13
C ALA A 232 -11.97 7.56 -13.13
N VAL A 233 -13.17 8.01 -12.75
CA VAL A 233 -14.36 8.03 -13.60
C VAL A 233 -14.20 9.01 -14.74
N ASP A 234 -13.66 10.19 -14.49
CA ASP A 234 -13.45 11.22 -15.51
C ASP A 234 -12.55 10.75 -16.66
N VAL A 235 -11.50 10.01 -16.36
CA VAL A 235 -10.58 9.49 -17.39
C VAL A 235 -11.03 8.15 -18.00
N THR A 236 -12.11 7.54 -17.51
CA THR A 236 -12.59 6.25 -18.03
C THR A 236 -13.95 6.33 -18.69
N THR A 237 -15.00 6.29 -17.87
CA THR A 237 -16.37 6.13 -18.36
C THR A 237 -17.09 7.45 -18.63
N LYS A 238 -16.66 8.52 -17.98
CA LYS A 238 -17.36 9.80 -17.88
C LYS A 238 -18.84 9.65 -17.45
N GLN A 239 -19.14 8.60 -16.71
CA GLN A 239 -20.47 8.31 -16.20
C GLN A 239 -20.37 7.88 -14.74
N ARG A 240 -21.26 8.38 -13.91
CA ARG A 240 -21.30 8.01 -12.49
C ARG A 240 -21.38 6.49 -12.33
N ILE A 241 -20.49 5.94 -11.54
CA ILE A 241 -20.52 4.54 -11.13
C ILE A 241 -20.73 4.42 -9.61
N PRO A 242 -21.26 3.29 -9.11
CA PRO A 242 -21.45 3.08 -7.69
C PRO A 242 -20.11 3.12 -6.91
N GLU A 243 -20.17 3.67 -5.72
CA GLU A 243 -19.10 3.54 -4.76
C GLU A 243 -18.93 2.06 -4.38
N GLY A 244 -17.69 1.56 -4.37
CA GLY A 244 -17.41 0.15 -4.10
C GLY A 244 -17.15 -0.12 -2.61
N LYS A 245 -16.75 -1.34 -2.31
CA LYS A 245 -16.27 -1.73 -0.99
C LYS A 245 -14.98 -0.98 -0.66
N LEU A 246 -14.88 -0.47 0.57
CA LEU A 246 -13.68 0.15 1.08
C LEU A 246 -12.81 -0.89 1.79
N VAL A 247 -11.56 -1.00 1.36
CA VAL A 247 -10.52 -1.75 2.07
C VAL A 247 -9.62 -0.77 2.80
N VAL A 248 -9.48 -0.93 4.10
CA VAL A 248 -8.56 -0.10 4.90
C VAL A 248 -7.25 -0.85 5.10
N VAL A 249 -6.16 -0.21 4.68
CA VAL A 249 -4.81 -0.77 4.78
C VAL A 249 -3.95 0.07 5.70
N ASP A 250 -3.37 -0.53 6.71
CA ASP A 250 -2.44 0.10 7.65
C ASP A 250 -1.00 -0.28 7.30
N ASP A 251 -0.25 0.65 6.68
CA ASP A 251 1.18 0.44 6.39
C ASP A 251 2.01 0.85 7.60
N THR A 252 2.40 -0.12 8.40
CA THR A 252 3.25 0.11 9.55
C THR A 252 4.73 0.18 9.15
N TYR A 253 5.40 1.29 9.52
CA TYR A 253 6.83 1.41 9.35
C TYR A 253 7.60 0.37 10.16
N ARG A 254 8.36 -0.47 9.47
CA ARG A 254 9.32 -1.37 10.09
C ARG A 254 10.73 -0.93 9.71
N PRO A 255 11.54 -0.45 10.67
CA PRO A 255 12.91 -0.09 10.36
C PRO A 255 13.66 -1.33 9.89
N VAL A 256 14.25 -1.25 8.69
CA VAL A 256 15.19 -2.27 8.23
C VAL A 256 16.39 -2.23 9.18
N ARG A 257 16.55 -3.26 9.99
CA ARG A 257 17.76 -3.43 10.79
C ARG A 257 18.89 -3.74 9.80
N ARG A 258 19.74 -2.75 9.53
CA ARG A 258 21.03 -3.07 8.93
C ARG A 258 21.76 -4.03 9.88
N ARG A 259 22.42 -5.02 9.34
CA ARG A 259 23.35 -5.88 10.09
C ARG A 259 24.54 -5.04 10.59
N LEU A 260 24.30 -4.23 11.61
CA LEU A 260 25.30 -3.30 12.16
C LEU A 260 26.37 -4.02 12.97
N HIS A 261 26.25 -5.33 13.14
CA HIS A 261 27.08 -6.10 14.06
C HIS A 261 27.62 -7.40 13.44
N ASP A 262 27.84 -7.40 12.13
CA ASP A 262 28.35 -8.59 11.45
C ASP A 262 29.82 -8.87 11.82
N THR A 263 30.56 -7.87 12.29
CA THR A 263 31.96 -8.03 12.73
C THR A 263 32.07 -7.92 14.25
N GLN A 264 32.60 -8.88 14.91
CA GLN A 264 32.96 -8.88 16.33
C GLN A 264 34.47 -9.12 16.48
N PRO A 265 35.32 -8.07 16.43
CA PRO A 265 36.78 -8.23 16.51
C PRO A 265 37.24 -9.00 17.75
N SER A 266 36.55 -8.81 18.90
CA SER A 266 36.81 -9.51 20.15
C SER A 266 36.55 -11.02 20.11
N LYS A 267 35.90 -11.52 19.06
CA LYS A 267 35.59 -12.95 18.86
C LYS A 267 36.14 -13.48 17.53
N GLY A 268 37.19 -12.87 17.03
CA GLY A 268 37.94 -13.41 15.88
C GLY A 268 37.32 -13.27 14.51
N GLY A 269 36.36 -12.34 14.31
CA GLY A 269 35.89 -12.11 12.95
C GLY A 269 34.43 -11.78 12.74
N VAL A 270 33.86 -12.26 11.65
CA VAL A 270 32.48 -12.02 11.25
C VAL A 270 31.53 -12.78 12.16
N ARG A 271 30.66 -12.09 12.84
CA ARG A 271 29.61 -12.73 13.63
C ARG A 271 28.72 -13.52 12.70
N GLN A 272 28.53 -14.80 12.96
CA GLN A 272 27.53 -15.61 12.32
C GLN A 272 26.16 -14.87 12.39
N PRO A 273 25.42 -14.78 11.29
CA PRO A 273 24.20 -14.03 11.24
C PRO A 273 23.23 -14.53 12.31
N TYR A 274 23.00 -13.70 13.31
CA TYR A 274 22.03 -13.99 14.37
C TYR A 274 20.65 -14.02 13.75
N SER A 275 20.09 -15.20 13.61
CA SER A 275 18.84 -15.53 12.92
C SER A 275 18.75 -14.86 11.53
N GLN A 276 18.68 -15.65 10.55
CA GLN A 276 18.48 -15.22 9.16
C GLN A 276 17.12 -14.55 9.09
N GLY A 277 16.59 -13.69 9.63
CA GLY A 277 15.30 -13.00 9.53
C GLY A 277 14.25 -13.64 8.60
N ASN A 278 14.59 -14.83 8.09
CA ASN A 278 13.82 -15.63 7.15
C ASN A 278 13.86 -17.09 7.62
N PHE A 279 12.70 -17.66 7.97
CA PHE A 279 12.55 -19.02 8.44
C PHE A 279 11.68 -19.79 7.44
N LYS A 280 12.20 -20.85 6.83
CA LYS A 280 11.49 -21.61 5.79
C LYS A 280 10.87 -20.70 4.70
N GLY A 281 11.61 -19.71 4.20
CA GLY A 281 11.14 -18.75 3.20
C GLY A 281 10.33 -17.59 3.76
N VAL A 282 10.03 -17.55 5.05
CA VAL A 282 9.17 -16.57 5.68
C VAL A 282 9.93 -15.59 6.57
N ARG A 283 9.68 -14.31 6.39
CA ARG A 283 10.37 -13.26 7.14
C ARG A 283 9.81 -13.10 8.55
N LYS A 284 10.70 -12.87 9.51
CA LYS A 284 10.32 -12.41 10.85
C LYS A 284 9.42 -11.18 10.75
N GLY A 285 8.33 -11.19 11.48
CA GLY A 285 7.33 -10.12 11.48
C GLY A 285 6.19 -10.34 10.51
N THR A 286 6.18 -11.43 9.74
CA THR A 286 5.00 -11.83 8.95
C THR A 286 3.88 -12.22 9.88
N VAL A 287 2.66 -11.82 9.53
CA VAL A 287 1.45 -12.16 10.29
C VAL A 287 0.85 -13.44 9.69
N CYS A 288 0.46 -14.36 10.55
CA CYS A 288 -0.25 -15.58 10.21
C CYS A 288 -1.52 -15.70 11.07
N GLU A 289 -2.35 -16.70 10.82
CA GLU A 289 -3.60 -16.95 11.55
C GLU A 289 -3.45 -16.96 13.08
N HIS A 290 -2.28 -17.38 13.57
CA HIS A 290 -2.00 -17.50 15.00
C HIS A 290 -1.28 -16.27 15.61
N GLY A 291 -0.97 -15.25 14.81
CA GLY A 291 -0.26 -14.05 15.25
C GLY A 291 0.96 -13.71 14.41
N GLN A 292 1.96 -13.07 15.01
CA GLN A 292 3.13 -12.56 14.31
C GLN A 292 4.35 -13.46 14.51
N ILE A 293 5.02 -13.83 13.41
CA ILE A 293 6.26 -14.59 13.46
C ILE A 293 7.38 -13.75 14.09
N VAL A 294 7.89 -14.21 15.21
CA VAL A 294 8.99 -13.56 15.95
C VAL A 294 10.33 -14.25 15.76
N GLY A 295 10.32 -15.49 15.25
CA GLY A 295 11.51 -16.27 14.98
C GLY A 295 11.17 -17.67 14.50
N GLY A 296 12.13 -18.55 14.45
CA GLY A 296 11.92 -19.97 14.11
C GLY A 296 13.19 -20.78 14.21
N THR A 297 13.01 -22.07 14.12
CA THR A 297 14.06 -23.08 13.94
C THR A 297 13.90 -23.73 12.56
N LYS A 298 14.75 -24.71 12.26
CA LYS A 298 14.64 -25.49 11.02
C LYS A 298 13.25 -26.15 10.88
N ASN A 299 12.63 -26.52 11.98
CA ASN A 299 11.38 -27.27 11.97
C ASN A 299 10.15 -26.46 12.43
N ASN A 300 10.32 -25.43 13.26
CA ASN A 300 9.23 -24.71 13.88
C ASN A 300 9.30 -23.22 13.66
N TYR A 301 8.13 -22.57 13.52
CA TYR A 301 7.96 -21.14 13.62
C TYR A 301 7.66 -20.75 15.07
N TRP A 302 8.25 -19.66 15.52
CA TRP A 302 7.91 -19.02 16.77
C TRP A 302 6.97 -17.87 16.50
N ILE A 303 5.75 -17.94 17.01
CA ILE A 303 4.68 -16.98 16.77
C ILE A 303 4.36 -16.29 18.09
N ARG A 304 4.15 -14.98 18.04
CA ARG A 304 3.60 -14.21 19.14
C ARG A 304 2.11 -14.03 18.88
N ASN A 305 1.25 -14.61 19.71
CA ASN A 305 -0.19 -14.52 19.57
C ASN A 305 -0.74 -13.16 20.03
N THR A 306 -2.05 -12.97 19.94
CA THR A 306 -2.76 -11.76 20.37
C THR A 306 -2.59 -11.48 21.87
N GLU A 307 -2.41 -12.50 22.69
CA GLU A 307 -2.14 -12.40 24.12
C GLU A 307 -0.66 -12.15 24.44
N ASN A 308 0.15 -11.85 23.44
CA ASN A 308 1.59 -11.62 23.56
C ASN A 308 2.42 -12.86 24.00
N LYS A 309 1.80 -14.04 24.06
CA LYS A 309 2.49 -15.30 24.36
C LYS A 309 3.22 -15.85 23.14
N ARG A 310 4.35 -16.50 23.37
CA ARG A 310 5.14 -17.17 22.33
C ARG A 310 4.73 -18.62 22.20
N ILE A 311 4.25 -19.00 21.02
CA ILE A 311 3.89 -20.39 20.68
C ILE A 311 4.76 -20.90 19.54
N GLY A 312 5.07 -22.21 19.56
CA GLY A 312 5.73 -22.90 18.47
C GLY A 312 4.72 -23.59 17.55
N ARG A 313 4.93 -23.51 16.25
CA ARG A 313 4.14 -24.22 15.24
C ARG A 313 5.04 -24.76 14.15
N SER A 314 4.80 -26.01 13.77
CA SER A 314 5.53 -26.67 12.67
C SER A 314 4.92 -26.31 11.29
N HIS A 315 3.63 -26.07 11.27
CA HIS A 315 2.85 -25.70 10.10
C HIS A 315 2.04 -24.42 10.36
N ILE A 316 1.85 -23.61 9.36
CA ILE A 316 1.10 -22.34 9.44
C ILE A 316 0.32 -22.21 8.16
N SER A 317 -0.99 -22.03 8.25
CA SER A 317 -1.80 -21.52 7.17
C SER A 317 -1.62 -20.00 7.07
N TRP A 318 -1.40 -19.53 5.86
CA TRP A 318 -1.04 -18.14 5.59
C TRP A 318 -2.28 -17.29 5.44
N LEU A 319 -2.44 -16.33 6.33
CA LEU A 319 -3.18 -15.13 6.00
C LEU A 319 -2.25 -14.26 5.18
N SER A 320 -2.65 -13.91 3.97
CA SER A 320 -1.86 -13.14 3.02
C SER A 320 -1.45 -11.83 3.66
N HIS A 321 -0.20 -11.63 3.81
CA HIS A 321 0.17 -10.80 4.45
C HIS A 321 1.22 -9.86 4.92
N LYS A 322 1.52 -8.84 4.22
CA LYS A 322 2.45 -7.77 4.56
C LYS A 322 1.79 -6.56 5.21
N PHE A 323 0.50 -6.42 5.07
CA PHE A 323 -0.27 -5.30 5.60
C PHE A 323 -1.32 -5.81 6.61
N LYS A 324 -1.58 -5.03 7.66
CA LYS A 324 -2.79 -5.20 8.44
C LYS A 324 -3.92 -4.60 7.62
N THR A 325 -4.78 -5.43 7.10
CA THR A 325 -5.93 -5.01 6.31
C THR A 325 -7.20 -5.22 7.10
N LYS A 326 -8.10 -4.26 7.01
CA LYS A 326 -9.45 -4.34 7.51
C LYS A 326 -10.37 -4.04 6.34
N GLU A 327 -11.22 -4.98 5.99
CA GLU A 327 -12.26 -4.75 4.99
C GLU A 327 -13.45 -4.12 5.68
N VAL A 328 -13.77 -2.90 5.31
CA VAL A 328 -14.98 -2.21 5.77
C VAL A 328 -15.98 -2.25 4.63
N MET A 329 -16.99 -3.09 4.77
CA MET A 329 -18.11 -3.11 3.83
C MET A 329 -19.00 -1.90 4.15
N VAL A 330 -18.88 -0.86 3.37
CA VAL A 330 -19.87 0.20 3.35
C VAL A 330 -20.93 -0.20 2.33
N ALA A 331 -22.03 -0.76 2.79
CA ALA A 331 -23.23 -0.86 1.98
C ALA A 331 -23.79 0.56 1.85
N ILE A 332 -23.51 1.22 0.74
CA ILE A 332 -24.19 2.45 0.41
C ILE A 332 -25.53 2.04 -0.20
N PRO A 333 -26.66 2.41 0.40
CA PRO A 333 -27.94 2.17 -0.21
C PRO A 333 -27.99 2.92 -1.56
N PRO A 334 -28.64 2.37 -2.59
CA PRO A 334 -29.06 3.15 -3.72
C PRO A 334 -29.83 4.39 -3.20
N PRO A 335 -29.85 5.50 -3.92
CA PRO A 335 -30.30 6.81 -3.40
C PRO A 335 -31.71 6.86 -2.82
N ASN A 336 -32.40 5.76 -2.72
CA ASN A 336 -33.66 5.62 -1.95
C ASN A 336 -33.84 4.17 -1.50
N LYS A 337 -33.73 3.94 -0.22
CA LYS A 337 -34.24 2.86 0.65
C LYS A 337 -33.20 2.05 1.39
N PHE A 338 -33.29 2.18 2.71
CA PHE A 338 -32.88 1.30 3.80
C PHE A 338 -31.41 1.27 4.23
N GLY A 339 -31.27 1.36 5.56
CA GLY A 339 -30.04 1.38 6.31
C GLY A 339 -29.13 0.19 6.04
N GLY A 340 -27.87 0.48 5.82
CA GLY A 340 -26.85 -0.49 5.52
C GLY A 340 -26.27 -1.18 6.77
N LEU A 341 -26.03 -2.45 6.64
CA LEU A 341 -25.31 -3.25 7.62
C LEU A 341 -23.81 -3.03 7.44
N LEU A 342 -23.17 -2.59 8.49
CA LEU A 342 -21.70 -2.60 8.62
C LEU A 342 -21.27 -4.02 9.02
N ALA A 343 -20.62 -4.74 8.11
CA ALA A 343 -19.94 -5.98 8.46
C ALA A 343 -18.43 -5.72 8.51
N THR A 344 -17.86 -5.76 9.68
CA THR A 344 -16.41 -5.75 9.90
C THR A 344 -15.93 -7.20 9.92
N ARG A 345 -15.04 -7.56 9.01
CA ARG A 345 -14.25 -8.79 9.13
C ARG A 345 -12.79 -8.40 9.35
N LEU A 346 -12.26 -8.90 10.44
CA LEU A 346 -10.84 -8.88 10.80
C LEU A 346 -10.03 -9.87 9.95
#